data_1e6c6cae35a59614aa32c9a2c15e9ed7
#
_entry.id   1e6c6cae35a59614aa32c9a2c15e9ed7
#
_cell.length_a   1.000
_cell.length_b   1.000
_cell.length_c   1.000
_cell.angle_alpha   90.00
_cell.angle_beta   90.00
_cell.angle_gamma   90.00
#
_symmetry.space_group_name_H-M   'P 1'
#
loop_
_entity.id
_entity.type
_entity.pdbx_description
1 polymer ?
#
loop_
_entity_poly.entity_id
_entity_poly.type
_entity_poly.pdbx_seq_one_letter_code
_entity_poly.pdbx_strand_id
1 'polypeptide(L)'
;KQQMWIGDVNAFVEESVNGQKVIKVFNHEDATQKTFDEKNEELFEASAEANTWGNVTMPVVGNMGYLLYILLAIIGAAVSLAGVNDLGLTGVKPLTLGTLVSLLTLSRSFINPIGQVSQQLTMVMMALAGASRIFKLMDEPVESDNGTVTLVNVELGEDGRTMREVDHETGHWAWKREEGDDGTRSLKAAEKLHGSAREVAVKAKEQAITSPDGRYTLLRGDVRFTNVTFGYNPDKPVLHDITWFAKPGQKIALVGATGAGKTTVTNLINRFYDIQQGQILYDGISVVGIKKPDLRRSLGIVLQDVNLFTGTVMDNIRYGRLNATDEECIEAARLVNADGFIRMLPKGYQTVLEGDGSGLSQGQRQLISIARAAVADPPALILDEATSSIDTRTEEVVQAGMDNLMKGRTVFVIAHRLSTVRNSDVIMVLDHGRIIERGSHDDLIAQRGEYYQLYTGAVELE
;
A
#
# COMPACT_ATOMS: atom_id res chain seq x y z
N LYS A 1 5.35 28.99 -0.57
CA LYS A 1 5.46 29.10 -2.03
C LYS A 1 6.80 28.51 -2.52
N GLN A 2 7.97 29.06 -2.16
CA GLN A 2 9.29 28.58 -2.65
C GLN A 2 9.45 27.06 -2.50
N GLN A 3 9.20 26.48 -1.33
CA GLN A 3 9.32 25.02 -1.08
C GLN A 3 8.38 24.17 -1.95
N MET A 4 7.22 24.71 -2.30
CA MET A 4 6.29 24.07 -3.22
C MET A 4 6.87 23.98 -4.63
N TRP A 5 7.38 25.10 -5.15
CA TRP A 5 7.97 25.15 -6.48
C TRP A 5 9.28 24.34 -6.61
N ILE A 6 10.08 24.26 -5.53
CA ILE A 6 11.22 23.32 -5.48
C ILE A 6 10.74 21.88 -5.65
N GLY A 7 9.65 21.51 -4.98
CA GLY A 7 9.04 20.20 -5.13
C GLY A 7 8.56 19.92 -6.55
N ASP A 8 7.87 20.89 -7.17
CA ASP A 8 7.32 20.75 -8.53
C ASP A 8 8.42 20.66 -9.60
N VAL A 9 9.50 21.44 -9.47
CA VAL A 9 10.66 21.35 -10.38
C VAL A 9 11.36 20.00 -10.22
N ASN A 10 11.61 19.55 -8.99
CA ASN A 10 12.25 18.26 -8.74
C ASN A 10 11.40 17.08 -9.28
N ALA A 11 10.09 17.10 -9.07
CA ALA A 11 9.19 16.08 -9.61
C ALA A 11 9.21 16.05 -11.14
N PHE A 12 9.20 17.22 -11.79
CA PHE A 12 9.29 17.33 -13.25
C PHE A 12 10.64 16.84 -13.79
N VAL A 13 11.74 17.12 -13.10
CA VAL A 13 13.08 16.62 -13.48
C VAL A 13 13.11 15.10 -13.36
N GLU A 14 12.60 14.53 -12.26
CA GLU A 14 12.53 13.08 -12.07
C GLU A 14 11.69 12.41 -13.16
N GLU A 15 10.51 12.94 -13.46
CA GLU A 15 9.64 12.47 -14.53
C GLU A 15 10.34 12.52 -15.90
N SER A 16 11.01 13.66 -16.21
CA SER A 16 11.71 13.84 -17.48
C SER A 16 12.92 12.91 -17.64
N VAL A 17 13.66 12.65 -16.55
CA VAL A 17 14.80 11.73 -16.57
C VAL A 17 14.31 10.29 -16.76
N ASN A 18 13.27 9.89 -16.04
CA ASN A 18 12.66 8.55 -16.18
C ASN A 18 12.04 8.37 -17.57
N GLY A 19 11.40 9.41 -18.10
CA GLY A 19 10.78 9.45 -19.42
C GLY A 19 11.72 9.78 -20.58
N GLN A 20 13.05 9.93 -20.37
CA GLN A 20 14.00 10.42 -21.38
C GLN A 20 13.93 9.67 -22.71
N LYS A 21 13.75 8.34 -22.69
CA LYS A 21 13.63 7.53 -23.92
C LYS A 21 12.40 7.94 -24.74
N VAL A 22 11.28 8.20 -24.06
CA VAL A 22 10.03 8.61 -24.70
C VAL A 22 10.19 10.01 -25.31
N ILE A 23 10.73 10.96 -24.53
CA ILE A 23 11.01 12.32 -25.00
C ILE A 23 11.86 12.28 -26.29
N LYS A 24 12.90 11.45 -26.31
CA LYS A 24 13.80 11.30 -27.46
C LYS A 24 13.14 10.68 -28.69
N VAL A 25 12.35 9.61 -28.49
CA VAL A 25 11.67 8.91 -29.60
C VAL A 25 10.64 9.80 -30.28
N PHE A 26 9.96 10.66 -29.53
CA PHE A 26 8.93 11.55 -30.05
C PHE A 26 9.48 12.96 -30.39
N ASN A 27 10.79 13.22 -30.23
CA ASN A 27 11.44 14.51 -30.47
C ASN A 27 10.76 15.67 -29.72
N HIS A 28 10.42 15.44 -28.43
CA HIS A 28 9.73 16.41 -27.59
C HIS A 28 10.69 17.19 -26.66
N GLU A 29 12.01 17.24 -26.97
CA GLU A 29 13.00 17.91 -26.13
C GLU A 29 12.71 19.40 -25.97
N ASP A 30 12.39 20.08 -27.07
CA ASP A 30 12.10 21.53 -27.04
C ASP A 30 10.84 21.83 -26.21
N ALA A 31 9.81 21.01 -26.32
CA ALA A 31 8.59 21.15 -25.53
C ALA A 31 8.84 20.90 -24.04
N THR A 32 9.63 19.87 -23.72
CA THR A 32 10.01 19.53 -22.34
C THR A 32 10.87 20.62 -21.73
N GLN A 33 11.83 21.17 -22.51
CA GLN A 33 12.67 22.27 -22.06
C GLN A 33 11.85 23.52 -21.79
N LYS A 34 10.91 23.85 -22.67
CA LYS A 34 10.01 24.99 -22.46
C LYS A 34 9.21 24.86 -21.16
N THR A 35 8.65 23.70 -20.90
CA THR A 35 7.91 23.42 -19.66
C THR A 35 8.81 23.51 -18.42
N PHE A 36 10.06 23.06 -18.54
CA PHE A 36 11.05 23.22 -17.48
C PHE A 36 11.36 24.69 -17.22
N ASP A 37 11.59 25.47 -18.27
CA ASP A 37 11.91 26.92 -18.18
C ASP A 37 10.74 27.67 -17.51
N GLU A 38 9.48 27.36 -17.87
CA GLU A 38 8.29 27.94 -17.24
C GLU A 38 8.24 27.64 -15.72
N LYS A 39 8.44 26.39 -15.33
CA LYS A 39 8.46 25.98 -13.92
C LYS A 39 9.64 26.57 -13.15
N ASN A 40 10.80 26.67 -13.79
CA ASN A 40 12.00 27.26 -13.21
C ASN A 40 11.87 28.78 -13.04
N GLU A 41 11.18 29.48 -13.94
CA GLU A 41 10.86 30.90 -13.78
C GLU A 41 9.95 31.15 -12.59
N GLU A 42 8.90 30.32 -12.39
CA GLU A 42 8.04 30.40 -11.22
C GLU A 42 8.80 30.14 -9.91
N LEU A 43 9.74 29.19 -9.94
CA LEU A 43 10.65 28.93 -8.81
C LEU A 43 11.57 30.14 -8.57
N PHE A 44 12.09 30.74 -9.65
CA PHE A 44 12.95 31.92 -9.56
C PHE A 44 12.20 33.10 -8.92
N GLU A 45 10.98 33.41 -9.40
CA GLU A 45 10.17 34.50 -8.85
C GLU A 45 9.85 34.27 -7.36
N ALA A 46 9.40 33.06 -6.99
CA ALA A 46 9.09 32.70 -5.61
C ALA A 46 10.34 32.77 -4.70
N SER A 47 11.50 32.37 -5.25
CA SER A 47 12.79 32.40 -4.53
C SER A 47 13.34 33.82 -4.42
N ALA A 48 13.21 34.62 -5.46
CA ALA A 48 13.61 36.04 -5.44
C ALA A 48 12.78 36.84 -4.43
N GLU A 49 11.45 36.62 -4.40
CA GLU A 49 10.57 37.24 -3.40
C GLU A 49 10.98 36.85 -1.97
N ALA A 50 11.13 35.54 -1.70
CA ALA A 50 11.50 35.01 -0.39
C ALA A 50 12.89 35.55 0.07
N ASN A 51 13.88 35.53 -0.82
CA ASN A 51 15.22 36.00 -0.52
C ASN A 51 15.29 37.52 -0.38
N THR A 52 14.49 38.28 -1.14
CA THR A 52 14.44 39.73 -1.02
C THR A 52 14.01 40.14 0.36
N TRP A 53 12.88 39.59 0.85
CA TRP A 53 12.41 39.86 2.20
C TRP A 53 13.36 39.36 3.29
N GLY A 54 13.95 38.16 3.12
CA GLY A 54 14.93 37.62 4.04
C GLY A 54 16.20 38.43 4.15
N ASN A 55 16.75 38.87 3.00
CA ASN A 55 18.03 39.55 2.93
C ASN A 55 17.93 41.07 3.21
N VAL A 56 16.75 41.70 2.99
CA VAL A 56 16.56 43.13 3.29
C VAL A 56 16.31 43.34 4.79
N THR A 57 15.67 42.43 5.47
CA THR A 57 15.30 42.59 6.88
C THR A 57 16.50 42.81 7.80
N MET A 58 17.59 42.04 7.61
CA MET A 58 18.79 42.14 8.44
C MET A 58 19.53 43.45 8.29
N PRO A 59 19.85 43.91 7.07
CA PRO A 59 20.46 45.24 6.87
C PRO A 59 19.60 46.40 7.37
N VAL A 60 18.26 46.30 7.22
CA VAL A 60 17.36 47.35 7.72
C VAL A 60 17.38 47.40 9.26
N VAL A 61 17.28 46.31 9.95
CA VAL A 61 17.35 46.21 11.42
C VAL A 61 18.71 46.71 11.91
N GLY A 62 19.80 46.27 11.27
CA GLY A 62 21.18 46.72 11.57
C GLY A 62 21.36 48.24 11.40
N ASN A 63 20.91 48.78 10.25
CA ASN A 63 21.00 50.22 9.99
C ASN A 63 20.11 51.08 10.92
N MET A 64 18.93 50.59 11.28
CA MET A 64 18.08 51.21 12.33
C MET A 64 18.83 51.25 13.67
N GLY A 65 19.59 50.22 14.00
CA GLY A 65 20.44 50.19 15.18
C GLY A 65 21.52 51.25 15.16
N TYR A 66 22.17 51.44 14.03
CA TYR A 66 23.17 52.54 13.85
C TYR A 66 22.53 53.93 13.93
N LEU A 67 21.36 54.12 13.31
CA LEU A 67 20.59 55.35 13.42
C LEU A 67 20.24 55.68 14.86
N LEU A 68 19.70 54.70 15.60
CA LEU A 68 19.39 54.86 17.01
C LEU A 68 20.62 55.21 17.83
N TYR A 69 21.76 54.55 17.58
CA TYR A 69 23.04 54.85 18.24
C TYR A 69 23.50 56.27 17.98
N ILE A 70 23.46 56.79 16.73
CA ILE A 70 23.81 58.14 16.37
C ILE A 70 22.91 59.16 17.02
N LEU A 71 21.57 58.93 17.02
CA LEU A 71 20.59 59.80 17.67
C LEU A 71 20.82 59.87 19.18
N LEU A 72 21.04 58.73 19.83
CA LEU A 72 21.34 58.68 21.26
C LEU A 72 22.65 59.40 21.58
N ALA A 73 23.67 59.27 20.74
CA ALA A 73 24.96 59.98 20.92
C ALA A 73 24.79 61.50 20.80
N ILE A 74 24.09 61.98 19.77
CA ILE A 74 23.89 63.44 19.53
C ILE A 74 23.00 64.02 20.65
N ILE A 75 21.85 63.40 20.93
CA ILE A 75 20.93 63.89 21.95
C ILE A 75 21.57 63.81 23.34
N GLY A 76 22.25 62.71 23.67
CA GLY A 76 22.91 62.55 24.96
C GLY A 76 24.05 63.51 25.16
N ALA A 77 24.84 63.81 24.10
CA ALA A 77 25.90 64.84 24.14
C ALA A 77 25.29 66.25 24.37
N ALA A 78 24.22 66.60 23.61
CA ALA A 78 23.56 67.89 23.74
C ALA A 78 22.96 68.08 25.15
N VAL A 79 22.31 67.05 25.70
CA VAL A 79 21.75 67.07 27.07
C VAL A 79 22.85 67.20 28.14
N SER A 80 23.96 66.49 27.93
CA SER A 80 25.11 66.57 28.86
C SER A 80 25.76 67.96 28.81
N LEU A 81 25.91 68.58 27.65
CA LEU A 81 26.45 69.94 27.49
C LEU A 81 25.47 71.02 28.06
N ALA A 82 24.19 70.78 27.94
CA ALA A 82 23.17 71.69 28.49
C ALA A 82 23.03 71.63 30.04
N GLY A 83 23.77 70.73 30.68
CA GLY A 83 23.74 70.58 32.14
C GLY A 83 22.44 70.03 32.71
N VAL A 84 21.65 69.34 31.86
CA VAL A 84 20.36 68.72 32.30
C VAL A 84 20.64 67.57 33.25
N ASN A 85 19.94 67.51 34.36
CA ASN A 85 20.09 66.39 35.30
C ASN A 85 19.37 65.15 34.86
N ASP A 86 20.03 64.01 35.04
CA ASP A 86 19.47 62.68 34.78
C ASP A 86 18.73 62.14 36.02
N LEU A 87 17.57 61.53 35.81
CA LEU A 87 16.79 60.85 36.81
C LEU A 87 17.27 59.36 36.92
N GLY A 88 18.41 59.17 37.57
CA GLY A 88 18.93 57.83 37.81
C GLY A 88 18.23 57.14 39.02
N LEU A 89 18.36 55.83 39.13
CA LEU A 89 17.89 55.00 40.26
C LEU A 89 18.44 55.48 41.63
N THR A 90 19.52 56.25 41.63
CA THR A 90 20.21 56.77 42.84
C THR A 90 19.93 58.29 43.09
N GLY A 91 18.90 58.85 42.41
CA GLY A 91 18.57 60.28 42.49
C GLY A 91 18.98 61.10 41.29
N VAL A 92 18.65 62.38 41.32
CA VAL A 92 18.95 63.36 40.23
C VAL A 92 20.42 63.69 40.23
N LYS A 93 21.14 63.30 39.12
CA LYS A 93 22.57 63.58 38.89
C LYS A 93 22.77 64.22 37.54
N PRO A 94 23.81 65.04 37.32
CA PRO A 94 24.14 65.49 35.95
C PRO A 94 24.55 64.30 35.05
N LEU A 95 24.06 64.34 33.81
CA LEU A 95 24.39 63.32 32.81
C LEU A 95 25.90 63.39 32.53
N THR A 96 26.66 62.38 32.93
CA THR A 96 28.07 62.29 32.74
C THR A 96 28.46 61.59 31.41
N LEU A 97 29.65 61.82 30.91
CA LEU A 97 30.17 61.13 29.73
C LEU A 97 30.13 59.58 29.93
N GLY A 98 30.41 59.13 31.17
CA GLY A 98 30.39 57.72 31.52
C GLY A 98 28.97 57.10 31.41
N THR A 99 27.93 57.80 31.85
CA THR A 99 26.54 57.37 31.70
C THR A 99 26.11 57.33 30.23
N LEU A 100 26.56 58.30 29.44
CA LEU A 100 26.29 58.30 27.98
C LEU A 100 26.95 57.11 27.27
N VAL A 101 28.22 56.82 27.56
CA VAL A 101 28.94 55.66 26.98
C VAL A 101 28.26 54.34 27.43
N SER A 102 27.82 54.26 28.70
CA SER A 102 27.09 53.09 29.20
C SER A 102 25.75 52.88 28.46
N LEU A 103 24.98 53.99 28.24
CA LEU A 103 23.73 53.95 27.51
C LEU A 103 23.92 53.50 26.05
N LEU A 104 24.95 54.03 25.39
CA LEU A 104 25.31 53.65 24.00
C LEU A 104 25.71 52.19 23.90
N THR A 105 26.48 51.66 24.89
CA THR A 105 26.87 50.27 24.94
C THR A 105 25.67 49.37 25.17
N LEU A 106 24.78 49.77 26.10
CA LEU A 106 23.55 49.05 26.42
C LEU A 106 22.59 48.99 25.21
N SER A 107 22.44 50.11 24.49
CA SER A 107 21.58 50.15 23.30
C SER A 107 22.07 49.19 22.19
N ARG A 108 23.37 49.08 21.99
CA ARG A 108 23.98 48.08 21.06
C ARG A 108 23.76 46.64 21.50
N SER A 109 23.91 46.36 22.80
CA SER A 109 23.67 45.02 23.37
C SER A 109 22.20 44.61 23.27
N PHE A 110 21.27 45.57 23.18
CA PHE A 110 19.83 45.29 23.04
C PHE A 110 19.39 44.99 21.61
N ILE A 111 20.07 45.60 20.61
CA ILE A 111 19.70 45.44 19.21
C ILE A 111 20.14 44.07 18.65
N ASN A 112 21.29 43.54 19.05
CA ASN A 112 21.81 42.29 18.56
C ASN A 112 20.87 41.05 18.82
N PRO A 113 20.29 40.90 20.03
CA PRO A 113 19.34 39.81 20.27
C PRO A 113 18.08 39.85 19.40
N ILE A 114 17.61 41.05 19.00
CA ILE A 114 16.43 41.19 18.13
C ILE A 114 16.64 40.50 16.78
N GLY A 115 17.81 40.69 16.17
CA GLY A 115 18.15 39.97 14.94
C GLY A 115 18.23 38.47 15.11
N GLN A 116 18.82 37.97 16.21
CA GLN A 116 18.89 36.55 16.51
C GLN A 116 17.52 35.92 16.73
N VAL A 117 16.62 36.59 17.47
CA VAL A 117 15.24 36.13 17.70
C VAL A 117 14.48 36.00 16.35
N SER A 118 14.64 36.97 15.44
CA SER A 118 14.02 36.90 14.10
C SER A 118 14.49 35.70 13.28
N GLN A 119 15.79 35.36 13.33
CA GLN A 119 16.32 34.13 12.68
C GLN A 119 15.78 32.86 13.32
N GLN A 120 15.73 32.80 14.66
CA GLN A 120 15.20 31.65 15.38
C GLN A 120 13.73 31.41 15.07
N LEU A 121 12.91 32.48 14.97
CA LEU A 121 11.51 32.35 14.57
C LEU A 121 11.36 31.70 13.19
N THR A 122 12.19 32.06 12.24
CA THR A 122 12.18 31.44 10.89
C THR A 122 12.52 29.95 10.96
N MET A 123 13.52 29.56 11.76
CA MET A 123 13.87 28.15 11.96
C MET A 123 12.75 27.36 12.65
N VAL A 124 12.10 27.95 13.66
CA VAL A 124 10.96 27.34 14.34
C VAL A 124 9.80 27.12 13.37
N MET A 125 9.48 28.10 12.51
CA MET A 125 8.43 27.95 11.51
C MET A 125 8.73 26.84 10.50
N MET A 126 9.97 26.68 10.04
CA MET A 126 10.35 25.57 9.17
C MET A 126 10.28 24.23 9.90
N ALA A 127 10.73 24.17 11.16
CA ALA A 127 10.66 22.96 11.98
C ALA A 127 9.20 22.53 12.23
N LEU A 128 8.30 23.49 12.52
CA LEU A 128 6.87 23.20 12.69
C LEU A 128 6.22 22.67 11.40
N ALA A 129 6.58 23.22 10.24
CA ALA A 129 6.08 22.72 8.96
C ALA A 129 6.54 21.29 8.68
N GLY A 130 7.80 20.95 8.99
CA GLY A 130 8.32 19.59 8.90
C GLY A 130 7.65 18.64 9.90
N ALA A 131 7.53 19.07 11.15
CA ALA A 131 6.88 18.31 12.22
C ALA A 131 5.41 18.01 11.88
N SER A 132 4.67 18.99 11.32
CA SER A 132 3.28 18.80 10.92
C SER A 132 3.10 17.66 9.90
N ARG A 133 4.02 17.50 8.97
CA ARG A 133 3.98 16.37 8.01
C ARG A 133 4.24 15.02 8.68
N ILE A 134 5.20 14.99 9.61
CA ILE A 134 5.52 13.77 10.39
C ILE A 134 4.33 13.40 11.27
N PHE A 135 3.78 14.34 12.02
CA PHE A 135 2.61 14.08 12.87
C PHE A 135 1.39 13.65 12.06
N LYS A 136 1.14 14.26 10.90
CA LYS A 136 0.05 13.80 10.03
C LYS A 136 0.19 12.33 9.64
N LEU A 137 1.41 11.86 9.37
CA LEU A 137 1.65 10.44 9.09
C LEU A 137 1.52 9.58 10.36
N MET A 138 2.00 10.07 11.51
CA MET A 138 1.90 9.37 12.80
C MET A 138 0.46 9.27 13.32
N ASP A 139 -0.37 10.26 13.01
CA ASP A 139 -1.78 10.34 13.42
C ASP A 139 -2.72 9.58 12.46
N GLU A 140 -2.18 9.02 11.35
CA GLU A 140 -2.98 8.14 10.49
C GLU A 140 -3.49 6.94 11.30
N PRO A 141 -4.79 6.61 11.21
CA PRO A 141 -5.38 5.54 12.01
C PRO A 141 -4.73 4.20 11.69
N VAL A 142 -4.30 3.50 12.74
CA VAL A 142 -3.76 2.14 12.61
C VAL A 142 -4.87 1.22 12.10
N GLU A 143 -4.49 0.24 11.26
CA GLU A 143 -5.43 -0.76 10.78
C GLU A 143 -6.13 -1.45 11.95
N SER A 144 -7.45 -1.28 12.07
CA SER A 144 -8.24 -1.89 13.14
C SER A 144 -8.47 -3.37 12.84
N ASP A 145 -8.34 -4.22 13.86
CA ASP A 145 -8.67 -5.64 13.79
C ASP A 145 -9.49 -6.05 15.02
N ASN A 146 -10.77 -6.30 14.79
CA ASN A 146 -11.72 -6.73 15.81
C ASN A 146 -12.06 -8.24 15.66
N GLY A 147 -11.25 -8.99 14.90
CA GLY A 147 -11.42 -10.43 14.73
C GLY A 147 -11.10 -11.21 16.02
N THR A 148 -11.87 -12.26 16.29
CA THR A 148 -11.66 -13.16 17.41
C THR A 148 -11.27 -14.56 16.95
N VAL A 149 -11.61 -14.93 15.71
CA VAL A 149 -11.28 -16.23 15.12
C VAL A 149 -9.82 -16.26 14.68
N THR A 150 -9.11 -17.31 15.09
CA THR A 150 -7.69 -17.53 14.79
C THR A 150 -7.48 -18.77 13.92
N LEU A 151 -6.36 -18.84 13.22
CA LEU A 151 -5.94 -19.96 12.40
C LEU A 151 -4.97 -20.85 13.18
N VAL A 152 -5.29 -22.15 13.29
CA VAL A 152 -4.48 -23.15 14.02
C VAL A 152 -4.26 -24.41 13.18
N ASN A 153 -3.15 -25.12 13.46
CA ASN A 153 -2.94 -26.47 12.93
C ASN A 153 -3.78 -27.49 13.68
N VAL A 154 -4.33 -28.47 12.97
CA VAL A 154 -5.14 -29.52 13.57
C VAL A 154 -4.78 -30.90 13.03
N GLU A 155 -4.88 -31.91 13.89
CA GLU A 155 -4.97 -33.31 13.49
C GLU A 155 -6.45 -33.67 13.29
N LEU A 156 -6.74 -34.36 12.19
CA LEU A 156 -8.09 -34.85 11.89
C LEU A 156 -8.24 -36.26 12.42
N GLY A 157 -9.35 -36.53 13.13
CA GLY A 157 -9.77 -37.87 13.50
C GLY A 157 -10.21 -38.67 12.26
N GLU A 158 -10.40 -39.98 12.43
CA GLU A 158 -10.86 -40.90 11.37
C GLU A 158 -12.23 -40.53 10.77
N ASP A 159 -13.06 -39.81 11.54
CA ASP A 159 -14.36 -39.29 11.11
C ASP A 159 -14.27 -38.04 10.21
N GLY A 160 -13.09 -37.48 10.04
CA GLY A 160 -12.83 -36.23 9.28
C GLY A 160 -13.51 -35.00 9.87
N ARG A 161 -14.06 -35.08 11.11
CA ARG A 161 -14.73 -33.97 11.81
C ARG A 161 -14.15 -33.67 13.17
N THR A 162 -13.65 -34.67 13.86
CA THR A 162 -12.93 -34.47 15.13
C THR A 162 -11.61 -33.79 14.83
N MET A 163 -11.37 -32.62 15.45
CA MET A 163 -10.19 -31.80 15.25
C MET A 163 -9.49 -31.58 16.58
N ARG A 164 -8.19 -31.85 16.61
CA ARG A 164 -7.34 -31.60 17.75
C ARG A 164 -6.25 -30.60 17.36
N GLU A 165 -6.16 -29.49 18.07
CA GLU A 165 -5.12 -28.48 17.88
C GLU A 165 -3.74 -29.04 18.24
N VAL A 166 -2.75 -28.74 17.40
CA VAL A 166 -1.35 -29.17 17.56
C VAL A 166 -0.41 -28.02 17.21
N ASP A 167 0.80 -28.05 17.78
CA ASP A 167 1.81 -27.00 17.60
C ASP A 167 2.74 -27.24 16.41
N HIS A 168 2.56 -28.35 15.68
CA HIS A 168 3.36 -28.68 14.50
C HIS A 168 2.51 -28.69 13.24
N GLU A 169 3.17 -28.62 12.09
CA GLU A 169 2.51 -28.63 10.78
C GLU A 169 1.95 -30.03 10.48
N THR A 170 0.66 -30.10 10.17
CA THR A 170 -0.03 -31.33 9.81
C THR A 170 -0.56 -31.33 8.37
N GLY A 171 -0.41 -30.19 7.65
CA GLY A 171 -1.07 -29.96 6.38
C GLY A 171 -2.57 -29.66 6.50
N HIS A 172 -3.13 -29.66 7.72
CA HIS A 172 -4.53 -29.34 7.99
C HIS A 172 -4.63 -28.15 8.93
N TRP A 173 -5.39 -27.13 8.48
CA TRP A 173 -5.64 -25.90 9.21
C TRP A 173 -7.12 -25.79 9.56
N ALA A 174 -7.42 -25.19 10.70
CA ALA A 174 -8.80 -24.90 11.09
C ALA A 174 -8.92 -23.49 11.70
N TRP A 175 -10.06 -22.89 11.49
CA TRP A 175 -10.51 -21.70 12.17
C TRP A 175 -10.94 -22.05 13.58
N LYS A 176 -10.26 -21.52 14.59
CA LYS A 176 -10.58 -21.67 16.01
C LYS A 176 -11.39 -20.48 16.50
N ARG A 177 -12.56 -20.75 17.07
CA ARG A 177 -13.40 -19.74 17.75
C ARG A 177 -13.08 -19.67 19.22
N GLU A 178 -13.17 -18.47 19.82
CA GLU A 178 -13.06 -18.31 21.28
C GLU A 178 -14.31 -18.92 21.99
N GLU A 179 -14.14 -19.39 23.22
CA GLU A 179 -15.24 -19.90 24.03
C GLU A 179 -16.29 -18.81 24.28
N GLY A 180 -17.54 -19.08 23.88
CA GLY A 180 -18.67 -18.14 24.03
C GLY A 180 -19.02 -17.38 22.73
N ASP A 181 -18.25 -17.51 21.66
CA ASP A 181 -18.65 -17.02 20.33
C ASP A 181 -19.50 -18.11 19.63
N ASP A 182 -20.80 -18.06 19.85
CA ASP A 182 -21.80 -18.98 19.26
C ASP A 182 -22.04 -18.74 17.75
N GLY A 183 -21.25 -17.88 17.12
CA GLY A 183 -21.41 -17.50 15.72
C GLY A 183 -22.70 -16.71 15.42
N THR A 184 -23.43 -16.28 16.45
CA THR A 184 -24.70 -15.54 16.29
C THR A 184 -24.52 -14.20 15.59
N ARG A 185 -23.34 -13.56 15.65
CA ARG A 185 -23.05 -12.36 14.84
C ARG A 185 -23.18 -12.65 13.34
N SER A 186 -22.65 -13.78 12.90
CA SER A 186 -22.77 -14.26 11.52
C SER A 186 -24.21 -14.69 11.16
N LEU A 187 -24.97 -15.26 12.13
CA LEU A 187 -26.38 -15.63 11.94
C LEU A 187 -27.29 -14.41 11.81
N LYS A 188 -27.18 -13.44 12.71
CA LYS A 188 -27.96 -12.18 12.65
C LYS A 188 -27.72 -11.38 11.38
N ALA A 189 -26.48 -11.44 10.84
CA ALA A 189 -26.19 -10.83 9.54
C ALA A 189 -26.87 -11.60 8.40
N ALA A 190 -26.87 -12.94 8.42
CA ALA A 190 -27.53 -13.76 7.41
C ALA A 190 -29.06 -13.63 7.43
N GLU A 191 -29.69 -13.39 8.59
CA GLU A 191 -31.14 -13.16 8.71
C GLU A 191 -31.62 -11.90 7.99
N LYS A 192 -30.74 -10.92 7.80
CA LYS A 192 -31.04 -9.68 7.06
C LYS A 192 -30.89 -9.82 5.54
N LEU A 193 -30.39 -10.96 5.06
CA LEU A 193 -30.22 -11.22 3.64
C LEU A 193 -31.53 -11.77 3.04
N HIS A 194 -31.81 -11.41 1.78
CA HIS A 194 -32.98 -11.83 1.04
C HIS A 194 -32.59 -12.55 -0.26
N GLY A 195 -33.51 -13.38 -0.78
CA GLY A 195 -33.33 -14.02 -2.09
C GLY A 195 -32.11 -14.94 -2.18
N SER A 196 -31.42 -14.90 -3.31
CA SER A 196 -30.25 -15.75 -3.61
C SER A 196 -29.10 -15.58 -2.63
N ALA A 197 -28.91 -14.38 -2.07
CA ALA A 197 -27.83 -14.11 -1.11
C ALA A 197 -28.01 -14.89 0.19
N ARG A 198 -29.25 -15.02 0.67
CA ARG A 198 -29.58 -15.85 1.86
C ARG A 198 -29.27 -17.33 1.59
N GLU A 199 -29.66 -17.84 0.43
CA GLU A 199 -29.37 -19.23 0.04
C GLU A 199 -27.86 -19.50 -0.02
N VAL A 200 -27.06 -18.58 -0.60
CA VAL A 200 -25.60 -18.67 -0.65
C VAL A 200 -25.01 -18.72 0.77
N ALA A 201 -25.48 -17.86 1.68
CA ALA A 201 -24.99 -17.82 3.06
C ALA A 201 -25.37 -19.07 3.86
N VAL A 202 -26.59 -19.62 3.70
CA VAL A 202 -27.01 -20.85 4.34
C VAL A 202 -26.17 -22.03 3.85
N LYS A 203 -26.02 -22.20 2.55
CA LYS A 203 -25.17 -23.25 1.95
C LYS A 203 -23.71 -23.17 2.41
N ALA A 204 -23.18 -21.99 2.67
CA ALA A 204 -21.82 -21.84 3.21
C ALA A 204 -21.66 -22.55 4.55
N LYS A 205 -22.65 -22.40 5.44
CA LYS A 205 -22.64 -23.02 6.78
C LYS A 205 -22.91 -24.52 6.74
N GLU A 206 -23.82 -24.95 5.89
CA GLU A 206 -24.13 -26.37 5.71
C GLU A 206 -22.94 -27.17 5.13
N GLN A 207 -22.12 -26.52 4.29
CA GLN A 207 -20.97 -27.14 3.65
C GLN A 207 -19.68 -27.00 4.48
N ALA A 208 -19.64 -26.16 5.49
CA ALA A 208 -18.51 -26.01 6.40
C ALA A 208 -18.35 -27.30 7.24
N ILE A 209 -17.14 -27.83 7.33
CA ILE A 209 -16.82 -28.95 8.21
C ILE A 209 -16.44 -28.38 9.56
N THR A 210 -17.37 -28.44 10.50
CA THR A 210 -17.18 -27.95 11.86
C THR A 210 -17.05 -29.13 12.82
N SER A 211 -16.17 -29.02 13.83
CA SER A 211 -15.99 -30.01 14.89
C SER A 211 -17.29 -30.21 15.70
N PRO A 212 -17.48 -31.36 16.32
CA PRO A 212 -18.69 -31.63 17.09
C PRO A 212 -18.98 -30.66 18.24
N ASP A 213 -17.91 -30.06 18.80
CA ASP A 213 -17.97 -29.04 19.86
C ASP A 213 -18.17 -27.60 19.30
N GLY A 214 -18.20 -27.44 17.99
CA GLY A 214 -18.35 -26.12 17.33
C GLY A 214 -17.15 -25.21 17.40
N ARG A 215 -16.03 -25.60 18.02
CA ARG A 215 -14.85 -24.74 18.24
C ARG A 215 -14.01 -24.57 16.99
N TYR A 216 -13.91 -25.60 16.17
CA TYR A 216 -13.05 -25.62 14.99
C TYR A 216 -13.87 -25.75 13.72
N THR A 217 -13.49 -25.03 12.70
CA THR A 217 -14.01 -25.17 11.33
C THR A 217 -12.84 -25.41 10.39
N LEU A 218 -12.85 -26.53 9.68
CA LEU A 218 -11.77 -26.92 8.78
C LEU A 218 -11.59 -25.89 7.67
N LEU A 219 -10.36 -25.43 7.47
CA LEU A 219 -10.01 -24.51 6.40
C LEU A 219 -9.99 -25.27 5.07
N ARG A 220 -10.83 -24.86 4.12
CA ARG A 220 -10.97 -25.50 2.81
C ARG A 220 -10.92 -24.53 1.64
N GLY A 221 -11.09 -23.24 1.87
CA GLY A 221 -11.08 -22.23 0.83
C GLY A 221 -12.45 -21.96 0.20
N ASP A 222 -13.58 -22.21 0.90
CA ASP A 222 -14.91 -21.79 0.43
C ASP A 222 -15.11 -20.29 0.68
N VAL A 223 -15.15 -19.49 -0.37
CA VAL A 223 -15.32 -18.03 -0.27
C VAL A 223 -16.64 -17.62 -0.90
N ARG A 224 -17.44 -16.83 -0.17
CA ARG A 224 -18.77 -16.38 -0.62
C ARG A 224 -19.02 -14.92 -0.33
N PHE A 225 -19.53 -14.23 -1.32
CA PHE A 225 -20.00 -12.85 -1.26
C PHE A 225 -21.53 -12.86 -1.27
N THR A 226 -22.14 -12.05 -0.43
CA THR A 226 -23.61 -11.93 -0.35
C THR A 226 -24.01 -10.47 -0.23
N ASN A 227 -24.68 -9.95 -1.26
CA ASN A 227 -25.12 -8.54 -1.41
C ASN A 227 -24.01 -7.52 -1.06
N VAL A 228 -22.78 -7.77 -1.52
CA VAL A 228 -21.64 -6.90 -1.18
C VAL A 228 -21.66 -5.64 -2.03
N THR A 229 -21.70 -4.50 -1.35
CA THR A 229 -21.50 -3.18 -1.95
C THR A 229 -20.29 -2.53 -1.30
N PHE A 230 -19.39 -2.00 -2.12
CA PHE A 230 -18.14 -1.41 -1.66
C PHE A 230 -17.65 -0.28 -2.57
N GLY A 231 -17.10 0.76 -1.96
CA GLY A 231 -16.33 1.82 -2.63
C GLY A 231 -15.18 2.30 -1.75
N TYR A 232 -14.05 2.64 -2.35
CA TYR A 232 -12.91 3.27 -1.65
C TYR A 232 -13.31 4.64 -1.06
N ASN A 233 -14.24 5.32 -1.71
CA ASN A 233 -14.97 6.45 -1.16
C ASN A 233 -16.42 5.99 -0.95
N PRO A 234 -17.00 6.15 0.26
CA PRO A 234 -18.38 5.74 0.55
C PRO A 234 -19.44 6.34 -0.41
N ASP A 235 -19.17 7.54 -0.93
CA ASP A 235 -20.08 8.24 -1.87
C ASP A 235 -19.95 7.75 -3.32
N LYS A 236 -18.93 6.92 -3.62
CA LYS A 236 -18.66 6.40 -4.96
C LYS A 236 -18.43 4.89 -4.91
N PRO A 237 -19.47 4.07 -4.84
CA PRO A 237 -19.34 2.63 -4.84
C PRO A 237 -18.72 2.13 -6.15
N VAL A 238 -17.82 1.15 -6.02
CA VAL A 238 -17.13 0.45 -7.12
C VAL A 238 -17.76 -0.90 -7.39
N LEU A 239 -18.23 -1.58 -6.34
CA LEU A 239 -18.96 -2.85 -6.42
C LEU A 239 -20.41 -2.64 -5.96
N HIS A 240 -21.34 -3.20 -6.70
CA HIS A 240 -22.78 -2.97 -6.52
C HIS A 240 -23.53 -4.29 -6.32
N ASP A 241 -23.89 -4.60 -5.07
CA ASP A 241 -24.75 -5.73 -4.69
C ASP A 241 -24.30 -7.07 -5.28
N ILE A 242 -23.00 -7.38 -5.21
CA ILE A 242 -22.45 -8.60 -5.77
C ILE A 242 -22.71 -9.81 -4.87
N THR A 243 -23.23 -10.88 -5.49
CA THR A 243 -23.46 -12.17 -4.83
C THR A 243 -22.87 -13.29 -5.68
N TRP A 244 -21.90 -14.01 -5.09
CA TRP A 244 -21.24 -15.13 -5.76
C TRP A 244 -20.52 -16.03 -4.75
N PHE A 245 -20.03 -17.17 -5.23
CA PHE A 245 -19.31 -18.13 -4.39
C PHE A 245 -18.21 -18.86 -5.17
N ALA A 246 -17.17 -19.26 -4.45
CA ALA A 246 -16.12 -20.17 -4.88
C ALA A 246 -16.16 -21.40 -3.97
N LYS A 247 -16.25 -22.60 -4.53
CA LYS A 247 -16.16 -23.84 -3.77
C LYS A 247 -14.69 -24.24 -3.56
N PRO A 248 -14.37 -25.01 -2.51
CA PRO A 248 -13.04 -25.55 -2.31
C PRO A 248 -12.47 -26.21 -3.55
N GLY A 249 -11.23 -25.88 -3.91
CA GLY A 249 -10.52 -26.43 -5.05
C GLY A 249 -10.94 -25.89 -6.43
N GLN A 250 -11.86 -24.93 -6.51
CA GLN A 250 -12.25 -24.31 -7.79
C GLN A 250 -11.28 -23.21 -8.22
N LYS A 251 -11.00 -23.17 -9.51
CA LYS A 251 -10.33 -22.07 -10.18
C LYS A 251 -11.37 -21.10 -10.76
N ILE A 252 -11.37 -19.87 -10.26
CA ILE A 252 -12.29 -18.80 -10.67
C ILE A 252 -11.52 -17.73 -11.43
N ALA A 253 -11.90 -17.45 -12.69
CA ALA A 253 -11.38 -16.35 -13.45
C ALA A 253 -12.30 -15.13 -13.32
N LEU A 254 -11.73 -13.98 -12.94
CA LEU A 254 -12.37 -12.67 -12.96
C LEU A 254 -11.99 -11.95 -14.25
N VAL A 255 -12.98 -11.66 -15.08
CA VAL A 255 -12.82 -11.07 -16.42
C VAL A 255 -13.63 -9.79 -16.53
N GLY A 256 -13.22 -8.86 -17.36
CA GLY A 256 -13.93 -7.59 -17.59
C GLY A 256 -12.95 -6.46 -17.88
N ALA A 257 -13.43 -5.31 -18.32
CA ALA A 257 -12.62 -4.15 -18.65
C ALA A 257 -11.87 -3.59 -17.44
N THR A 258 -10.82 -2.79 -17.71
CA THR A 258 -10.10 -2.03 -16.67
C THR A 258 -11.08 -1.15 -15.90
N GLY A 259 -11.00 -1.19 -14.57
CA GLY A 259 -11.94 -0.47 -13.70
C GLY A 259 -13.26 -1.20 -13.41
N ALA A 260 -13.54 -2.38 -13.98
CA ALA A 260 -14.75 -3.15 -13.71
C ALA A 260 -14.88 -3.66 -12.25
N GLY A 261 -13.82 -3.57 -11.44
CA GLY A 261 -13.84 -3.97 -10.03
C GLY A 261 -13.12 -5.29 -9.71
N LYS A 262 -12.39 -5.91 -10.65
CA LYS A 262 -11.68 -7.19 -10.47
C LYS A 262 -10.71 -7.16 -9.28
N THR A 263 -9.78 -6.21 -9.28
CA THR A 263 -8.81 -6.01 -8.17
C THR A 263 -9.50 -5.62 -6.86
N THR A 264 -10.64 -4.94 -6.92
CA THR A 264 -11.42 -4.62 -5.72
C THR A 264 -11.96 -5.89 -5.06
N VAL A 265 -12.44 -6.87 -5.83
CA VAL A 265 -12.89 -8.17 -5.29
C VAL A 265 -11.74 -8.87 -4.55
N THR A 266 -10.56 -8.93 -5.13
CA THR A 266 -9.39 -9.58 -4.49
C THR A 266 -8.91 -8.83 -3.25
N ASN A 267 -8.95 -7.49 -3.26
CA ASN A 267 -8.65 -6.67 -2.09
C ASN A 267 -9.61 -6.94 -0.92
N LEU A 268 -10.89 -7.18 -1.21
CA LEU A 268 -11.89 -7.51 -0.20
C LEU A 268 -11.73 -8.93 0.35
N ILE A 269 -11.30 -9.91 -0.46
CA ILE A 269 -10.98 -11.26 0.02
C ILE A 269 -9.83 -11.20 1.05
N ASN A 270 -8.79 -10.38 0.77
CA ASN A 270 -7.66 -10.15 1.69
C ASN A 270 -8.00 -9.23 2.88
N ARG A 271 -9.22 -8.68 2.89
CA ARG A 271 -9.66 -7.71 3.89
C ARG A 271 -8.67 -6.55 4.07
N PHE A 272 -8.14 -6.01 2.95
CA PHE A 272 -7.42 -4.74 2.96
C PHE A 272 -8.36 -3.58 3.24
N TYR A 273 -9.64 -3.77 2.93
CA TYR A 273 -10.74 -2.84 3.21
C TYR A 273 -11.92 -3.60 3.79
N ASP A 274 -12.65 -2.99 4.70
CA ASP A 274 -13.91 -3.53 5.22
C ASP A 274 -15.08 -3.04 4.34
N ILE A 275 -16.05 -3.92 4.07
CA ILE A 275 -17.20 -3.65 3.21
C ILE A 275 -18.21 -2.71 3.89
N GLN A 276 -18.92 -1.89 3.10
CA GLN A 276 -19.99 -1.03 3.61
C GLN A 276 -21.31 -1.80 3.78
N GLN A 277 -21.62 -2.72 2.86
CA GLN A 277 -22.87 -3.49 2.90
C GLN A 277 -22.63 -4.94 2.48
N GLY A 278 -23.51 -5.84 2.95
CA GLY A 278 -23.43 -7.26 2.64
C GLY A 278 -22.55 -8.05 3.59
N GLN A 279 -22.07 -9.21 3.13
CA GLN A 279 -21.23 -10.11 3.91
C GLN A 279 -20.27 -10.88 2.99
N ILE A 280 -19.04 -11.10 3.49
CA ILE A 280 -18.08 -12.03 2.90
C ILE A 280 -17.86 -13.15 3.92
N LEU A 281 -18.04 -14.39 3.46
CA LEU A 281 -17.84 -15.59 4.26
C LEU A 281 -16.63 -16.37 3.73
N TYR A 282 -15.82 -16.89 4.65
CA TYR A 282 -14.74 -17.82 4.37
C TYR A 282 -14.96 -19.09 5.22
N ASP A 283 -15.16 -20.23 4.56
CA ASP A 283 -15.57 -21.49 5.19
C ASP A 283 -16.78 -21.33 6.14
N GLY A 284 -17.75 -20.51 5.74
CA GLY A 284 -18.95 -20.21 6.53
C GLY A 284 -18.75 -19.22 7.69
N ILE A 285 -17.56 -18.69 7.88
CA ILE A 285 -17.23 -17.68 8.90
C ILE A 285 -17.13 -16.31 8.24
N SER A 286 -17.71 -15.28 8.87
CA SER A 286 -17.57 -13.92 8.38
C SER A 286 -16.11 -13.45 8.46
N VAL A 287 -15.55 -12.95 7.36
CA VAL A 287 -14.16 -12.47 7.33
C VAL A 287 -13.87 -11.35 8.34
N VAL A 288 -14.90 -10.57 8.72
CA VAL A 288 -14.77 -9.53 9.75
C VAL A 288 -14.52 -10.13 11.14
N GLY A 289 -14.98 -11.37 11.38
CA GLY A 289 -14.75 -12.09 12.62
C GLY A 289 -13.39 -12.79 12.69
N ILE A 290 -12.68 -12.94 11.58
CA ILE A 290 -11.35 -13.57 11.52
C ILE A 290 -10.28 -12.50 11.78
N LYS A 291 -9.25 -12.80 12.58
CA LYS A 291 -8.09 -11.91 12.72
C LYS A 291 -7.41 -11.71 11.38
N LYS A 292 -7.13 -10.45 11.03
CA LYS A 292 -6.55 -10.10 9.72
C LYS A 292 -5.23 -10.83 9.42
N PRO A 293 -4.27 -10.96 10.37
CA PRO A 293 -3.05 -11.72 10.12
C PRO A 293 -3.32 -13.19 9.80
N ASP A 294 -4.30 -13.81 10.48
CA ASP A 294 -4.65 -15.21 10.29
C ASP A 294 -5.41 -15.43 8.97
N LEU A 295 -6.31 -14.51 8.61
CA LEU A 295 -6.96 -14.51 7.31
C LEU A 295 -5.93 -14.43 6.18
N ARG A 296 -4.99 -13.48 6.25
CA ARG A 296 -3.96 -13.27 5.23
C ARG A 296 -2.97 -14.43 5.16
N ARG A 297 -2.69 -15.10 6.29
CA ARG A 297 -1.85 -16.31 6.31
C ARG A 297 -2.51 -17.49 5.60
N SER A 298 -3.84 -17.56 5.57
CA SER A 298 -4.59 -18.59 4.84
C SER A 298 -4.66 -18.35 3.33
N LEU A 299 -4.23 -17.17 2.86
CA LEU A 299 -4.31 -16.72 1.48
C LEU A 299 -2.90 -16.52 0.91
N GLY A 300 -2.59 -17.14 -0.23
CA GLY A 300 -1.41 -16.81 -1.00
C GLY A 300 -1.72 -15.76 -2.06
N ILE A 301 -0.82 -14.84 -2.26
CA ILE A 301 -0.99 -13.80 -3.26
C ILE A 301 0.22 -13.73 -4.19
N VAL A 302 -0.04 -13.71 -5.49
CA VAL A 302 0.95 -13.39 -6.52
C VAL A 302 0.46 -12.18 -7.27
N LEU A 303 1.19 -11.06 -7.12
CA LEU A 303 0.84 -9.78 -7.72
C LEU A 303 1.46 -9.64 -9.11
N GLN A 304 0.85 -8.79 -9.94
CA GLN A 304 1.36 -8.38 -11.24
C GLN A 304 2.74 -7.71 -11.10
N ASP A 305 2.83 -6.71 -10.23
CA ASP A 305 4.08 -6.03 -9.93
C ASP A 305 4.83 -6.81 -8.86
N VAL A 306 5.92 -7.44 -9.27
CA VAL A 306 6.75 -8.25 -8.39
C VAL A 306 7.71 -7.36 -7.64
N ASN A 307 7.49 -7.23 -6.32
CA ASN A 307 8.42 -6.57 -5.41
C ASN A 307 9.33 -7.61 -4.74
N LEU A 308 10.62 -7.55 -5.00
CA LEU A 308 11.64 -8.31 -4.30
C LEU A 308 12.34 -7.41 -3.27
N PHE A 309 12.75 -8.00 -2.18
CA PHE A 309 13.45 -7.28 -1.11
C PHE A 309 14.96 -7.45 -1.26
N THR A 310 15.70 -6.43 -0.85
CA THR A 310 17.16 -6.55 -0.72
C THR A 310 17.50 -7.68 0.26
N GLY A 311 18.29 -8.64 -0.20
CA GLY A 311 18.61 -9.87 0.51
C GLY A 311 18.89 -11.02 -0.44
N THR A 312 19.09 -12.23 0.06
CA THR A 312 19.33 -13.39 -0.79
C THR A 312 18.07 -13.86 -1.52
N VAL A 313 18.23 -14.63 -2.60
CA VAL A 313 17.10 -15.31 -3.25
C VAL A 313 16.37 -16.21 -2.24
N MET A 314 17.12 -16.91 -1.37
CA MET A 314 16.59 -17.74 -0.29
C MET A 314 15.69 -16.93 0.65
N ASP A 315 16.15 -15.76 1.11
CA ASP A 315 15.37 -14.88 1.98
C ASP A 315 14.10 -14.40 1.33
N ASN A 316 14.16 -14.09 0.04
CA ASN A 316 12.99 -13.68 -0.74
C ASN A 316 11.94 -14.79 -0.88
N ILE A 317 12.34 -16.04 -1.03
CA ILE A 317 11.41 -17.19 -1.04
C ILE A 317 10.86 -17.41 0.38
N ARG A 318 11.74 -17.46 1.39
CA ARG A 318 11.37 -17.67 2.80
C ARG A 318 10.44 -16.59 3.35
N TYR A 319 10.37 -15.43 2.70
CA TYR A 319 9.44 -14.37 3.09
C TYR A 319 7.97 -14.83 3.09
N GLY A 320 7.62 -15.86 2.32
CA GLY A 320 6.28 -16.47 2.35
C GLY A 320 5.97 -17.19 3.65
N ARG A 321 6.98 -17.80 4.29
CA ARG A 321 6.91 -18.47 5.59
C ARG A 321 8.26 -18.37 6.27
N LEU A 322 8.39 -17.46 7.24
CA LEU A 322 9.68 -17.09 7.84
C LEU A 322 10.40 -18.23 8.59
N ASN A 323 9.67 -19.23 9.07
CA ASN A 323 10.21 -20.42 9.73
C ASN A 323 10.47 -21.60 8.78
N ALA A 324 10.31 -21.41 7.47
CA ALA A 324 10.61 -22.46 6.49
C ALA A 324 12.11 -22.79 6.47
N THR A 325 12.42 -24.08 6.37
CA THR A 325 13.79 -24.55 6.21
C THR A 325 14.32 -24.25 4.81
N ASP A 326 15.64 -24.37 4.61
CA ASP A 326 16.26 -24.21 3.29
C ASP A 326 15.72 -25.24 2.29
N GLU A 327 15.51 -26.48 2.77
CA GLU A 327 14.99 -27.59 1.98
C GLU A 327 13.58 -27.30 1.49
N GLU A 328 12.70 -26.81 2.36
CA GLU A 328 11.31 -26.44 2.00
C GLU A 328 11.28 -25.30 0.98
N CYS A 329 12.14 -24.29 1.15
CA CYS A 329 12.28 -23.22 0.16
C CYS A 329 12.78 -23.74 -1.20
N ILE A 330 13.70 -24.68 -1.22
CA ILE A 330 14.20 -25.31 -2.45
C ILE A 330 13.11 -26.17 -3.09
N GLU A 331 12.35 -26.93 -2.32
CA GLU A 331 11.21 -27.71 -2.83
C GLU A 331 10.11 -26.82 -3.42
N ALA A 332 9.77 -25.71 -2.75
CA ALA A 332 8.86 -24.72 -3.28
C ALA A 332 9.37 -24.13 -4.63
N ALA A 333 10.66 -23.82 -4.71
CA ALA A 333 11.27 -23.34 -5.95
C ALA A 333 11.25 -24.40 -7.07
N ARG A 334 11.42 -25.68 -6.75
CA ARG A 334 11.30 -26.79 -7.71
C ARG A 334 9.87 -26.96 -8.21
N LEU A 335 8.90 -26.91 -7.31
CA LEU A 335 7.49 -27.02 -7.64
C LEU A 335 7.08 -26.01 -8.72
N VAL A 336 7.60 -24.79 -8.65
CA VAL A 336 7.25 -23.70 -9.55
C VAL A 336 8.28 -23.48 -10.69
N ASN A 337 9.19 -24.45 -10.92
CA ASN A 337 10.23 -24.40 -11.94
C ASN A 337 11.26 -23.26 -11.79
N ALA A 338 11.43 -22.72 -10.59
CA ALA A 338 12.40 -21.66 -10.29
C ALA A 338 13.82 -22.19 -10.01
N ASP A 339 13.97 -23.41 -9.49
CA ASP A 339 15.24 -24.01 -9.05
C ASP A 339 16.31 -24.00 -10.16
N GLY A 340 15.90 -24.27 -11.41
CA GLY A 340 16.81 -24.35 -12.55
C GLY A 340 17.59 -23.06 -12.79
N PHE A 341 16.90 -21.92 -12.88
CA PHE A 341 17.58 -20.64 -13.09
C PHE A 341 18.31 -20.17 -11.83
N ILE A 342 17.75 -20.41 -10.62
CA ILE A 342 18.37 -20.00 -9.37
C ILE A 342 19.77 -20.64 -9.23
N ARG A 343 19.92 -21.92 -9.55
CA ARG A 343 21.22 -22.61 -9.50
C ARG A 343 22.23 -22.08 -10.51
N MET A 344 21.79 -21.43 -11.57
CA MET A 344 22.68 -20.79 -12.55
C MET A 344 23.17 -19.41 -12.12
N LEU A 345 22.60 -18.83 -11.07
CA LEU A 345 23.09 -17.57 -10.50
C LEU A 345 24.46 -17.76 -9.84
N PRO A 346 25.30 -16.72 -9.76
CA PRO A 346 26.69 -16.84 -9.28
C PRO A 346 26.88 -17.51 -7.92
N LYS A 347 25.90 -17.34 -7.00
CA LYS A 347 25.89 -17.97 -5.66
C LYS A 347 24.62 -18.80 -5.43
N GLY A 348 23.91 -19.19 -6.49
CA GLY A 348 22.66 -19.93 -6.40
C GLY A 348 21.63 -19.21 -5.50
N TYR A 349 21.04 -19.92 -4.56
CA TYR A 349 20.09 -19.39 -3.58
C TYR A 349 20.67 -18.29 -2.65
N GLN A 350 22.00 -18.26 -2.49
CA GLN A 350 22.70 -17.25 -1.69
C GLN A 350 23.10 -16.00 -2.49
N THR A 351 22.63 -15.88 -3.74
CA THR A 351 22.81 -14.68 -4.54
C THR A 351 22.04 -13.54 -3.91
N VAL A 352 22.73 -12.45 -3.60
CA VAL A 352 22.13 -11.24 -3.03
C VAL A 352 21.49 -10.42 -4.16
N LEU A 353 20.23 -10.08 -3.97
CA LEU A 353 19.46 -9.19 -4.81
C LEU A 353 19.51 -7.78 -4.24
N GLU A 354 19.76 -6.80 -5.08
CA GLU A 354 19.76 -5.37 -4.70
C GLU A 354 18.49 -4.72 -5.27
N GLY A 355 17.88 -3.86 -4.47
CA GLY A 355 16.64 -3.18 -4.84
C GLY A 355 15.57 -4.20 -5.26
N ASP A 356 14.84 -3.89 -6.29
CA ASP A 356 13.73 -4.70 -6.81
C ASP A 356 14.19 -5.92 -7.67
N GLY A 357 15.33 -6.52 -7.34
CA GLY A 357 15.92 -7.66 -8.07
C GLY A 357 16.59 -7.22 -9.38
N SER A 358 17.31 -6.08 -9.36
CA SER A 358 18.12 -5.62 -10.48
C SER A 358 19.09 -6.75 -10.93
N GLY A 359 19.13 -7.04 -12.23
CA GLY A 359 19.90 -8.15 -12.80
C GLY A 359 19.12 -9.42 -13.07
N LEU A 360 17.87 -9.55 -12.60
CA LEU A 360 16.96 -10.63 -12.96
C LEU A 360 15.99 -10.17 -14.07
N SER A 361 15.64 -11.11 -14.96
CA SER A 361 14.54 -10.86 -15.91
C SER A 361 13.20 -10.78 -15.17
N GLN A 362 12.20 -10.18 -15.80
CA GLN A 362 10.86 -10.07 -15.19
C GLN A 362 10.27 -11.46 -14.88
N GLY A 363 10.43 -12.43 -15.77
CA GLY A 363 9.97 -13.80 -15.52
C GLY A 363 10.70 -14.49 -14.37
N GLN A 364 12.02 -14.25 -14.20
CA GLN A 364 12.77 -14.76 -13.07
C GLN A 364 12.29 -14.15 -11.74
N ARG A 365 12.03 -12.84 -11.70
CA ARG A 365 11.43 -12.19 -10.54
C ARG A 365 10.06 -12.79 -10.22
N GLN A 366 9.24 -13.02 -11.24
CA GLN A 366 7.92 -13.62 -11.06
C GLN A 366 7.99 -15.04 -10.53
N LEU A 367 8.92 -15.88 -11.02
CA LEU A 367 9.13 -17.22 -10.48
C LEU A 367 9.53 -17.21 -9.00
N ILE A 368 10.34 -16.25 -8.54
CA ILE A 368 10.67 -16.08 -7.11
C ILE A 368 9.42 -15.70 -6.33
N SER A 369 8.58 -14.80 -6.86
CA SER A 369 7.31 -14.42 -6.21
C SER A 369 6.33 -15.60 -6.13
N ILE A 370 6.26 -16.44 -7.16
CA ILE A 370 5.45 -17.66 -7.15
C ILE A 370 6.01 -18.67 -6.13
N ALA A 371 7.35 -18.82 -6.04
CA ALA A 371 7.99 -19.68 -5.03
C ALA A 371 7.72 -19.18 -3.59
N ARG A 372 7.68 -17.87 -3.39
CA ARG A 372 7.25 -17.24 -2.12
C ARG A 372 5.83 -17.64 -1.72
N ALA A 373 4.89 -17.66 -2.68
CA ALA A 373 3.53 -18.13 -2.43
C ALA A 373 3.49 -19.65 -2.22
N ALA A 374 4.35 -20.42 -2.91
CA ALA A 374 4.41 -21.87 -2.78
C ALA A 374 4.90 -22.32 -1.39
N VAL A 375 5.93 -21.67 -0.83
CA VAL A 375 6.47 -22.03 0.50
C VAL A 375 5.47 -21.73 1.64
N ALA A 376 4.55 -20.78 1.43
CA ALA A 376 3.48 -20.48 2.38
C ALA A 376 2.40 -21.58 2.43
N ASP A 377 2.29 -22.38 1.37
CA ASP A 377 1.33 -23.49 1.18
C ASP A 377 -0.13 -23.17 1.57
N PRO A 378 -0.70 -22.07 1.07
CA PRO A 378 -2.05 -21.65 1.43
C PRO A 378 -3.11 -22.47 0.69
N PRO A 379 -4.29 -22.74 1.30
CA PRO A 379 -5.39 -23.46 0.67
C PRO A 379 -6.13 -22.62 -0.40
N ALA A 380 -5.97 -21.31 -0.36
CA ALA A 380 -6.53 -20.41 -1.37
C ALA A 380 -5.48 -19.44 -1.91
N LEU A 381 -5.57 -19.15 -3.20
CA LEU A 381 -4.63 -18.32 -3.94
C LEU A 381 -5.35 -17.17 -4.65
N ILE A 382 -4.71 -16.03 -4.67
CA ILE A 382 -5.09 -14.87 -5.48
C ILE A 382 -3.94 -14.59 -6.43
N LEU A 383 -4.23 -14.67 -7.73
CA LEU A 383 -3.26 -14.49 -8.79
C LEU A 383 -3.67 -13.29 -9.65
N ASP A 384 -2.82 -12.27 -9.69
CA ASP A 384 -2.98 -11.15 -10.61
C ASP A 384 -2.05 -11.38 -11.79
N GLU A 385 -2.63 -11.80 -12.94
CA GLU A 385 -1.89 -12.29 -14.08
C GLU A 385 -1.61 -11.16 -15.08
N ALA A 386 -0.44 -10.52 -14.96
CA ALA A 386 0.07 -9.68 -16.03
C ALA A 386 1.49 -10.13 -16.41
N THR A 387 1.57 -10.80 -17.53
CA THR A 387 2.82 -11.31 -18.10
C THR A 387 3.14 -10.64 -19.44
N SER A 388 2.55 -9.47 -19.71
CA SER A 388 2.63 -8.76 -20.99
C SER A 388 4.05 -8.36 -21.44
N SER A 389 5.05 -8.49 -20.56
CA SER A 389 6.44 -8.08 -20.82
C SER A 389 7.45 -9.22 -20.68
N ILE A 390 7.02 -10.49 -20.72
CA ILE A 390 7.89 -11.66 -20.59
C ILE A 390 8.07 -12.29 -21.97
N ASP A 391 9.30 -12.74 -22.29
CA ASP A 391 9.55 -13.51 -23.50
C ASP A 391 8.82 -14.86 -23.49
N THR A 392 8.40 -15.35 -24.66
CA THR A 392 7.52 -16.52 -24.81
C THR A 392 8.05 -17.77 -24.11
N ARG A 393 9.37 -18.02 -24.11
CA ARG A 393 9.94 -19.21 -23.49
C ARG A 393 9.90 -19.15 -21.96
N THR A 394 10.24 -18.00 -21.41
CA THR A 394 10.16 -17.78 -19.94
C THR A 394 8.71 -17.78 -19.48
N GLU A 395 7.80 -17.28 -20.31
CA GLU A 395 6.36 -17.29 -20.08
C GLU A 395 5.80 -18.70 -19.89
N GLU A 396 6.19 -19.66 -20.76
CA GLU A 396 5.77 -21.06 -20.62
C GLU A 396 6.22 -21.66 -19.27
N VAL A 397 7.44 -21.33 -18.83
CA VAL A 397 7.98 -21.80 -17.54
C VAL A 397 7.20 -21.20 -16.37
N VAL A 398 6.91 -19.89 -16.42
CA VAL A 398 6.11 -19.18 -15.40
C VAL A 398 4.70 -19.77 -15.34
N GLN A 399 4.05 -19.98 -16.51
CA GLN A 399 2.72 -20.55 -16.57
C GLN A 399 2.67 -21.96 -15.98
N ALA A 400 3.62 -22.82 -16.35
CA ALA A 400 3.72 -24.17 -15.79
C ALA A 400 3.96 -24.14 -14.26
N GLY A 401 4.75 -23.17 -13.76
CA GLY A 401 4.94 -22.95 -12.33
C GLY A 401 3.65 -22.54 -11.62
N MET A 402 2.90 -21.62 -12.21
CA MET A 402 1.59 -21.21 -11.71
C MET A 402 0.59 -22.36 -11.70
N ASP A 403 0.52 -23.16 -12.79
CA ASP A 403 -0.38 -24.30 -12.89
C ASP A 403 -0.07 -25.37 -11.82
N ASN A 404 1.23 -25.59 -11.52
CA ASN A 404 1.61 -26.48 -10.42
C ASN A 404 1.20 -25.93 -9.05
N LEU A 405 1.38 -24.62 -8.82
CA LEU A 405 0.96 -23.96 -7.58
C LEU A 405 -0.56 -24.02 -7.37
N MET A 406 -1.35 -23.92 -8.44
CA MET A 406 -2.82 -23.91 -8.37
C MET A 406 -3.45 -25.26 -8.02
N LYS A 407 -2.76 -26.40 -8.23
CA LYS A 407 -3.33 -27.73 -8.06
C LYS A 407 -3.86 -27.96 -6.64
N GLY A 408 -5.13 -28.38 -6.54
CA GLY A 408 -5.78 -28.73 -5.27
C GLY A 408 -6.20 -27.54 -4.41
N ARG A 409 -6.03 -26.32 -4.88
CA ARG A 409 -6.33 -25.08 -4.14
C ARG A 409 -7.51 -24.33 -4.75
N THR A 410 -8.20 -23.54 -3.93
CA THR A 410 -9.15 -22.55 -4.44
C THR A 410 -8.38 -21.37 -5.02
N VAL A 411 -8.65 -21.00 -6.26
CA VAL A 411 -7.83 -19.99 -6.97
C VAL A 411 -8.71 -18.89 -7.53
N PHE A 412 -8.36 -17.66 -7.23
CA PHE A 412 -8.94 -16.45 -7.83
C PHE A 412 -7.92 -15.85 -8.78
N VAL A 413 -8.22 -15.83 -10.06
CA VAL A 413 -7.32 -15.28 -11.08
C VAL A 413 -7.93 -14.03 -11.67
N ILE A 414 -7.22 -12.89 -11.57
CA ILE A 414 -7.50 -11.74 -12.43
C ILE A 414 -6.83 -12.06 -13.76
N ALA A 415 -7.64 -12.53 -14.70
CA ALA A 415 -7.11 -13.10 -15.92
C ALA A 415 -7.00 -12.05 -17.03
N HIS A 416 -5.79 -11.89 -17.55
CA HIS A 416 -5.47 -11.10 -18.73
C HIS A 416 -5.20 -11.98 -19.98
N ARG A 417 -5.28 -13.32 -19.82
CA ARG A 417 -5.03 -14.28 -20.88
C ARG A 417 -6.21 -15.18 -21.14
N LEU A 418 -6.55 -15.33 -22.41
CA LEU A 418 -7.64 -16.21 -22.83
C LEU A 418 -7.42 -17.68 -22.45
N SER A 419 -6.16 -18.16 -22.45
CA SER A 419 -5.82 -19.54 -22.03
C SER A 419 -6.13 -19.81 -20.57
N THR A 420 -5.79 -18.88 -19.69
CA THR A 420 -6.07 -18.99 -18.23
C THR A 420 -7.56 -18.94 -17.95
N VAL A 421 -8.27 -18.05 -18.66
CA VAL A 421 -9.73 -17.93 -18.57
C VAL A 421 -10.40 -19.24 -18.99
N ARG A 422 -10.04 -19.75 -20.18
CA ARG A 422 -10.62 -20.99 -20.74
C ARG A 422 -10.47 -22.19 -19.81
N ASN A 423 -9.32 -22.31 -19.15
CA ASN A 423 -8.99 -23.43 -18.27
C ASN A 423 -9.49 -23.22 -16.81
N SER A 424 -10.40 -22.29 -16.57
CA SER A 424 -10.98 -22.05 -15.26
C SER A 424 -12.31 -22.79 -15.10
N ASP A 425 -12.59 -23.30 -13.90
CA ASP A 425 -13.83 -24.01 -13.60
C ASP A 425 -15.06 -23.08 -13.66
N VAL A 426 -14.84 -21.82 -13.28
CA VAL A 426 -15.87 -20.79 -13.32
C VAL A 426 -15.26 -19.47 -13.81
N ILE A 427 -15.96 -18.85 -14.73
CA ILE A 427 -15.63 -17.52 -15.25
C ILE A 427 -16.70 -16.58 -14.73
N MET A 428 -16.27 -15.43 -14.19
CA MET A 428 -17.13 -14.33 -13.76
C MET A 428 -16.80 -13.10 -14.57
N VAL A 429 -17.77 -12.62 -15.33
CA VAL A 429 -17.64 -11.38 -16.10
C VAL A 429 -18.16 -10.24 -15.25
N LEU A 430 -17.26 -9.29 -14.98
CA LEU A 430 -17.55 -8.07 -14.25
C LEU A 430 -17.70 -6.91 -15.24
N ASP A 431 -18.75 -6.15 -15.08
CA ASP A 431 -18.94 -4.87 -15.75
C ASP A 431 -19.52 -3.84 -14.81
N HIS A 432 -18.92 -2.65 -14.77
CA HIS A 432 -19.33 -1.53 -13.90
C HIS A 432 -19.64 -1.98 -12.44
N GLY A 433 -18.78 -2.83 -11.86
CA GLY A 433 -18.92 -3.30 -10.49
C GLY A 433 -20.03 -4.33 -10.25
N ARG A 434 -20.57 -4.93 -11.29
CA ARG A 434 -21.60 -5.98 -11.23
C ARG A 434 -21.11 -7.24 -11.91
N ILE A 435 -21.54 -8.41 -11.42
CA ILE A 435 -21.34 -9.67 -12.14
C ILE A 435 -22.49 -9.82 -13.12
N ILE A 436 -22.17 -9.75 -14.40
CA ILE A 436 -23.17 -9.81 -15.49
C ILE A 436 -23.30 -11.23 -16.05
N GLU A 437 -22.23 -12.02 -16.04
CA GLU A 437 -22.25 -13.41 -16.50
C GLU A 437 -21.43 -14.29 -15.55
N ARG A 438 -21.86 -15.56 -15.42
CA ARG A 438 -21.16 -16.57 -14.64
C ARG A 438 -21.42 -17.96 -15.22
N GLY A 439 -20.38 -18.72 -15.51
CA GLY A 439 -20.49 -20.07 -16.04
C GLY A 439 -19.13 -20.69 -16.35
N SER A 440 -19.12 -21.87 -16.96
CA SER A 440 -17.94 -22.44 -17.57
C SER A 440 -17.65 -21.76 -18.92
N HIS A 441 -16.49 -22.02 -19.50
CA HIS A 441 -16.16 -21.53 -20.85
C HIS A 441 -17.23 -21.90 -21.87
N ASP A 442 -17.62 -23.19 -21.93
CA ASP A 442 -18.57 -23.70 -22.90
C ASP A 442 -19.96 -23.10 -22.70
N ASP A 443 -20.41 -22.95 -21.45
CA ASP A 443 -21.70 -22.33 -21.13
C ASP A 443 -21.77 -20.88 -21.62
N LEU A 444 -20.72 -20.10 -21.36
CA LEU A 444 -20.69 -18.67 -21.70
C LEU A 444 -20.50 -18.45 -23.22
N ILE A 445 -19.74 -19.29 -23.89
CA ILE A 445 -19.63 -19.28 -25.37
C ILE A 445 -21.00 -19.56 -26.01
N ALA A 446 -21.76 -20.54 -25.46
CA ALA A 446 -23.09 -20.87 -25.96
C ALA A 446 -24.12 -19.73 -25.75
N GLN A 447 -23.98 -18.96 -24.68
CA GLN A 447 -24.83 -17.79 -24.38
C GLN A 447 -24.60 -16.61 -25.33
N ARG A 448 -23.44 -16.53 -26.00
CA ARG A 448 -23.05 -15.43 -26.91
C ARG A 448 -23.18 -14.03 -26.28
N GLY A 449 -22.92 -13.91 -25.00
CA GLY A 449 -22.96 -12.66 -24.25
C GLY A 449 -21.65 -11.88 -24.31
N GLU A 450 -21.36 -11.11 -23.25
CA GLU A 450 -20.16 -10.28 -23.13
C GLU A 450 -18.86 -11.12 -23.15
N TYR A 451 -18.86 -12.27 -22.47
CA TYR A 451 -17.74 -13.21 -22.52
C TYR A 451 -17.41 -13.67 -23.95
N TYR A 452 -18.44 -13.97 -24.73
CA TYR A 452 -18.23 -14.37 -26.12
C TYR A 452 -17.56 -13.27 -26.94
N GLN A 453 -17.96 -12.00 -26.73
CA GLN A 453 -17.38 -10.85 -27.42
C GLN A 453 -15.91 -10.65 -27.01
N LEU A 454 -15.61 -10.72 -25.70
CA LEU A 454 -14.24 -10.68 -25.19
C LEU A 454 -13.36 -11.82 -25.75
N TYR A 455 -13.90 -13.04 -25.79
CA TYR A 455 -13.16 -14.21 -26.27
C TYR A 455 -12.89 -14.18 -27.77
N THR A 456 -13.82 -13.69 -28.58
CA THR A 456 -13.69 -13.60 -30.05
C THR A 456 -12.92 -12.38 -30.51
N GLY A 457 -12.48 -11.50 -29.61
CA GLY A 457 -11.74 -10.29 -29.95
C GLY A 457 -12.62 -9.17 -30.52
N ALA A 458 -13.95 -9.25 -30.34
CA ALA A 458 -14.87 -8.16 -30.70
C ALA A 458 -14.77 -6.98 -29.70
N VAL A 459 -14.29 -7.26 -28.48
CA VAL A 459 -13.93 -6.29 -27.42
C VAL A 459 -12.60 -6.72 -26.83
N GLU A 460 -11.66 -5.81 -26.61
CA GLU A 460 -10.34 -6.12 -26.05
C GLU A 460 -10.43 -6.37 -24.53
N LEU A 461 -9.67 -7.38 -24.06
CA LEU A 461 -9.34 -7.59 -22.65
C LEU A 461 -8.19 -6.61 -22.30
N GLU A 462 -8.49 -5.36 -22.02
CA GLU A 462 -7.50 -4.42 -21.47
C GLU A 462 -7.45 -4.46 -19.93
#